data_6b6031d77afa0774d193838cf1af156c
#
_entry.id   6b6031d77afa0774d193838cf1af156c
#
_cell.length_a   1.000
_cell.length_b   1.000
_cell.length_c   1.000
_cell.angle_alpha   90.00
_cell.angle_beta   90.00
_cell.angle_gamma   90.00
#
_symmetry.space_group_name_H-M   'P 1'
#
loop_
_entity.id
_entity.type
_entity.pdbx_description
1 polymer ?
#
loop_
_entity_poly.entity_id
_entity_poly.type
_entity_poly.pdbx_seq_one_letter_code
_entity_poly.pdbx_strand_id
1 'polypeptide(L)'
;MLDGCSLMAFVATTQSARARAFYEGILGLHFVSEDDFAVVYEVQGIELRVQKVAALQPQPHTALGWSVQSLDLLVRAIAARGGQFERYEFLPQDDLGIWKSPSGARVAWLKDPDGNLLSLTERADG
;
A
#
# COMPACT_ATOMS: atom_id res chain seq x y z
N MET A 1 -18.26 9.20 -19.05
CA MET A 1 -16.99 9.87 -19.36
C MET A 1 -15.81 9.08 -18.78
N LEU A 2 -15.36 9.36 -17.56
CA LEU A 2 -14.19 8.64 -17.05
C LEU A 2 -14.46 7.19 -16.66
N ASP A 3 -15.70 6.82 -16.45
CA ASP A 3 -16.06 5.44 -16.14
C ASP A 3 -15.69 4.44 -17.26
N GLY A 4 -15.48 4.94 -18.49
CA GLY A 4 -15.00 4.14 -19.62
C GLY A 4 -13.50 4.18 -19.81
N CYS A 5 -12.75 4.84 -18.93
CA CYS A 5 -11.31 5.00 -19.01
C CYS A 5 -10.60 4.12 -17.97
N SER A 6 -9.35 3.78 -18.23
CA SER A 6 -8.55 3.01 -17.27
C SER A 6 -8.07 3.90 -16.13
N LEU A 7 -8.14 3.40 -14.91
CA LEU A 7 -7.63 4.09 -13.75
C LEU A 7 -6.11 3.96 -13.69
N MET A 8 -5.43 5.05 -13.37
CA MET A 8 -4.01 5.05 -13.01
C MET A 8 -3.89 5.50 -11.57
N ALA A 9 -3.09 4.80 -10.77
CA ALA A 9 -2.84 5.16 -9.39
C ALA A 9 -1.46 5.79 -9.26
N PHE A 10 -1.32 6.73 -8.33
CA PHE A 10 -0.07 7.44 -8.11
C PHE A 10 0.27 7.47 -6.63
N VAL A 11 1.57 7.37 -6.35
CA VAL A 11 2.13 7.65 -5.04
C VAL A 11 3.51 8.27 -5.29
N ALA A 12 3.99 9.13 -4.40
CA ALA A 12 5.25 9.84 -4.64
C ALA A 12 6.38 9.27 -3.81
N THR A 13 7.62 9.40 -4.32
CA THR A 13 8.81 8.99 -3.58
C THR A 13 9.94 10.01 -3.78
N THR A 14 10.73 10.22 -2.74
CA THR A 14 11.97 11.00 -2.82
C THR A 14 13.21 10.11 -2.92
N GLN A 15 13.02 8.77 -2.92
CA GLN A 15 14.13 7.81 -2.83
C GLN A 15 13.74 6.54 -3.57
N SER A 16 13.84 6.59 -4.90
CA SER A 16 13.32 5.54 -5.77
C SER A 16 13.90 4.15 -5.49
N ALA A 17 15.20 4.06 -5.13
CA ALA A 17 15.80 2.76 -4.84
C ALA A 17 15.17 2.09 -3.62
N ARG A 18 14.89 2.86 -2.57
CA ARG A 18 14.22 2.36 -1.37
C ARG A 18 12.76 2.05 -1.64
N ALA A 19 12.10 2.87 -2.45
CA ALA A 19 10.73 2.60 -2.87
C ALA A 19 10.65 1.26 -3.61
N ARG A 20 11.59 1.00 -4.53
CA ARG A 20 11.62 -0.28 -5.26
C ARG A 20 11.84 -1.46 -4.31
N ALA A 21 12.76 -1.34 -3.37
CA ALA A 21 12.99 -2.40 -2.39
C ALA A 21 11.72 -2.72 -1.58
N PHE A 22 10.93 -1.71 -1.29
CA PHE A 22 9.68 -1.88 -0.55
C PHE A 22 8.56 -2.45 -1.46
N TYR A 23 8.26 -1.79 -2.57
CA TYR A 23 7.13 -2.19 -3.41
C TYR A 23 7.36 -3.54 -4.11
N GLU A 24 8.60 -3.83 -4.52
CA GLU A 24 8.94 -5.10 -5.14
C GLU A 24 9.31 -6.16 -4.10
N GLY A 25 10.21 -5.81 -3.18
CA GLY A 25 10.77 -6.79 -2.25
C GLY A 25 9.84 -7.16 -1.10
N ILE A 26 9.15 -6.19 -0.52
CA ILE A 26 8.27 -6.42 0.63
C ILE A 26 6.82 -6.68 0.18
N LEU A 27 6.29 -5.86 -0.71
CA LEU A 27 4.91 -6.01 -1.18
C LEU A 27 4.77 -6.97 -2.36
N GLY A 28 5.84 -7.27 -3.08
CA GLY A 28 5.81 -8.25 -4.16
C GLY A 28 5.10 -7.75 -5.42
N LEU A 29 5.08 -6.45 -5.70
CA LEU A 29 4.43 -5.92 -6.88
C LEU A 29 5.24 -6.22 -8.15
N HIS A 30 4.52 -6.34 -9.27
CA HIS A 30 5.12 -6.61 -10.56
C HIS A 30 5.71 -5.34 -11.19
N PHE A 31 7.03 -5.29 -11.29
CA PHE A 31 7.77 -4.18 -11.90
C PHE A 31 7.58 -4.17 -13.42
N VAL A 32 7.29 -3.00 -13.97
CA VAL A 32 7.16 -2.81 -15.41
C VAL A 32 8.34 -2.02 -15.97
N SER A 33 8.62 -0.83 -15.42
CA SER A 33 9.67 0.05 -15.96
C SER A 33 10.03 1.13 -14.95
N GLU A 34 11.14 1.78 -15.22
CA GLU A 34 11.57 2.96 -14.48
C GLU A 34 12.21 3.95 -15.43
N ASP A 35 11.85 5.24 -15.30
CA ASP A 35 12.49 6.33 -16.02
C ASP A 35 12.81 7.46 -15.03
N ASP A 36 13.13 8.66 -15.54
CA ASP A 36 13.46 9.81 -14.70
C ASP A 36 12.28 10.32 -13.90
N PHE A 37 11.06 9.94 -14.25
CA PHE A 37 9.83 10.48 -13.66
C PHE A 37 9.16 9.53 -12.68
N ALA A 38 9.24 8.22 -12.92
CA ALA A 38 8.50 7.26 -12.11
C ALA A 38 9.05 5.84 -12.21
N VAL A 39 8.80 5.06 -11.16
CA VAL A 39 8.85 3.60 -11.21
C VAL A 39 7.42 3.13 -11.45
N VAL A 40 7.24 2.22 -12.40
CA VAL A 40 5.90 1.79 -12.83
C VAL A 40 5.68 0.33 -12.48
N TYR A 41 4.54 0.06 -11.86
CA TYR A 41 4.08 -1.28 -11.51
C TYR A 41 2.73 -1.56 -12.16
N GLU A 42 2.45 -2.84 -12.42
CA GLU A 42 1.14 -3.28 -12.89
C GLU A 42 0.49 -4.09 -11.77
N VAL A 43 -0.74 -3.71 -11.38
CA VAL A 43 -1.48 -4.36 -10.30
C VAL A 43 -2.90 -4.62 -10.77
N GLN A 44 -3.19 -5.87 -11.15
CA GLN A 44 -4.54 -6.29 -11.60
C GLN A 44 -5.10 -5.37 -12.68
N GLY A 45 -4.29 -5.06 -13.71
CA GLY A 45 -4.69 -4.22 -14.82
C GLY A 45 -4.63 -2.72 -14.55
N ILE A 46 -4.23 -2.32 -13.35
CA ILE A 46 -4.08 -0.90 -13.00
C ILE A 46 -2.60 -0.56 -13.01
N GLU A 47 -2.26 0.54 -13.69
CA GLU A 47 -0.89 1.07 -13.65
C GLU A 47 -0.71 1.88 -12.38
N LEU A 48 0.25 1.49 -11.55
CA LEU A 48 0.66 2.25 -10.37
C LEU A 48 1.98 2.95 -10.70
N ARG A 49 1.98 4.27 -10.59
CA ARG A 49 3.19 5.07 -10.82
C ARG A 49 3.71 5.58 -9.49
N VAL A 50 4.92 5.15 -9.12
CA VAL A 50 5.63 5.69 -7.97
C VAL A 50 6.44 6.87 -8.50
N GLN A 51 5.87 8.06 -8.38
CA GLN A 51 6.37 9.28 -9.03
C GLN A 51 7.57 9.83 -8.26
N LYS A 52 8.64 10.15 -8.98
CA LYS A 52 9.84 10.72 -8.38
C LYS A 52 9.66 12.21 -8.17
N VAL A 53 9.81 12.65 -6.92
CA VAL A 53 9.67 14.05 -6.52
C VAL A 53 10.88 14.48 -5.70
N ALA A 54 11.18 15.79 -5.69
CA ALA A 54 12.31 16.31 -4.94
C ALA A 54 12.01 16.39 -3.44
N ALA A 55 10.75 16.68 -3.09
CA ALA A 55 10.31 16.80 -1.70
C ALA A 55 8.89 16.27 -1.56
N LEU A 56 8.59 15.73 -0.38
CA LEU A 56 7.29 15.10 -0.13
C LEU A 56 6.92 15.31 1.33
N GLN A 57 5.66 15.66 1.58
CA GLN A 57 5.09 15.68 2.92
C GLN A 57 3.93 14.71 2.95
N PRO A 58 4.15 13.49 3.45
CA PRO A 58 3.09 12.47 3.48
C PRO A 58 1.97 12.89 4.43
N GLN A 59 0.74 12.56 4.05
CA GLN A 59 -0.45 12.89 4.82
C GLN A 59 -0.84 11.76 5.75
N PRO A 60 -1.55 12.04 6.85
CA PRO A 60 -1.92 11.01 7.83
C PRO A 60 -3.17 10.22 7.42
N HIS A 61 -3.47 10.14 6.15
CA HIS A 61 -4.58 9.34 5.63
C HIS A 61 -4.09 8.42 4.53
N THR A 62 -4.88 7.40 4.21
CA THR A 62 -4.51 6.42 3.18
C THR A 62 -4.29 7.09 1.82
N ALA A 63 -3.08 6.90 1.29
CA ALA A 63 -2.75 7.36 -0.05
C ALA A 63 -3.04 6.28 -1.09
N LEU A 64 -2.92 5.02 -0.72
CA LEU A 64 -3.07 3.88 -1.62
C LEU A 64 -3.55 2.69 -0.82
N GLY A 65 -4.54 1.96 -1.34
CA GLY A 65 -5.11 0.82 -0.64
C GLY A 65 -5.35 -0.36 -1.55
N TRP A 66 -5.37 -1.55 -0.96
CA TRP A 66 -5.69 -2.80 -1.64
C TRP A 66 -6.89 -3.46 -0.97
N SER A 67 -7.80 -3.99 -1.78
CA SER A 67 -8.80 -4.94 -1.32
C SER A 67 -8.17 -6.33 -1.40
N VAL A 68 -8.13 -7.03 -0.28
CA VAL A 68 -7.38 -8.28 -0.18
C VAL A 68 -8.25 -9.40 0.36
N GLN A 69 -7.79 -10.63 0.14
CA GLN A 69 -8.34 -11.83 0.77
C GLN A 69 -7.30 -12.38 1.74
N SER A 70 -7.76 -13.10 2.76
CA SER A 70 -6.88 -13.74 3.75
C SER A 70 -5.88 -12.75 4.35
N LEU A 71 -6.40 -11.66 4.93
CA LEU A 71 -5.58 -10.57 5.45
C LEU A 71 -4.55 -11.05 6.47
N ASP A 72 -4.92 -11.99 7.36
CA ASP A 72 -4.00 -12.52 8.37
C ASP A 72 -2.74 -13.10 7.73
N LEU A 73 -2.90 -13.93 6.70
CA LEU A 73 -1.78 -14.55 6.01
C LEU A 73 -0.92 -13.51 5.31
N LEU A 74 -1.56 -12.52 4.70
CA LEU A 74 -0.86 -11.45 4.00
C LEU A 74 -0.05 -10.58 4.94
N VAL A 75 -0.63 -10.19 6.09
CA VAL A 75 0.09 -9.41 7.10
C VAL A 75 1.32 -10.17 7.60
N ARG A 76 1.16 -11.48 7.87
CA ARG A 76 2.30 -12.32 8.31
C ARG A 76 3.37 -12.40 7.24
N ALA A 77 3.00 -12.54 5.98
CA ALA A 77 3.96 -12.63 4.87
C ALA A 77 4.73 -11.32 4.68
N ILE A 78 4.03 -10.20 4.75
CA ILE A 78 4.65 -8.87 4.63
C ILE A 78 5.58 -8.61 5.82
N ALA A 79 5.15 -8.94 7.04
CA ALA A 79 5.98 -8.78 8.23
C ALA A 79 7.24 -9.64 8.15
N ALA A 80 7.13 -10.85 7.63
CA ALA A 80 8.29 -11.75 7.46
C ALA A 80 9.32 -11.18 6.49
N ARG A 81 8.90 -10.30 5.58
CA ARG A 81 9.79 -9.63 4.62
C ARG A 81 10.31 -8.29 5.15
N GLY A 82 9.98 -7.91 6.38
CA GLY A 82 10.45 -6.68 7.00
C GLY A 82 9.43 -5.55 7.01
N GLY A 83 8.21 -5.77 6.52
CA GLY A 83 7.14 -4.78 6.60
C GLY A 83 6.70 -4.57 8.03
N GLN A 84 6.39 -3.32 8.39
CA GLN A 84 5.98 -2.97 9.75
C GLN A 84 4.60 -2.33 9.70
N PHE A 85 3.65 -2.93 10.42
CA PHE A 85 2.28 -2.42 10.45
C PHE A 85 2.13 -1.38 11.54
N GLU A 86 1.34 -0.34 11.22
CA GLU A 86 1.11 0.79 12.11
C GLU A 86 0.15 0.41 13.23
N ARG A 87 0.38 1.00 14.41
CA ARG A 87 -0.47 0.86 15.57
C ARG A 87 -1.02 2.22 15.97
N TYR A 88 -2.31 2.27 16.27
CA TYR A 88 -3.00 3.51 16.68
C TYR A 88 -3.61 3.30 18.05
N GLU A 89 -3.28 4.16 18.99
CA GLU A 89 -3.78 4.05 20.38
C GLU A 89 -5.30 4.14 20.46
N PHE A 90 -5.91 4.84 19.53
CA PHE A 90 -7.36 5.04 19.51
C PHE A 90 -8.12 3.88 18.83
N LEU A 91 -7.42 2.85 18.31
CA LEU A 91 -8.07 1.71 17.67
C LEU A 91 -7.77 0.40 18.40
N PRO A 92 -8.78 -0.45 18.60
CA PRO A 92 -8.55 -1.79 19.14
C PRO A 92 -8.04 -2.71 18.03
N GLN A 93 -6.72 -2.80 17.88
CA GLN A 93 -6.08 -3.66 16.90
C GLN A 93 -5.59 -4.95 17.55
N ASP A 94 -5.63 -6.06 16.79
CA ASP A 94 -5.14 -7.35 17.29
C ASP A 94 -3.61 -7.41 17.26
N ASP A 95 -3.06 -8.59 17.56
CA ASP A 95 -1.60 -8.78 17.63
C ASP A 95 -0.91 -8.54 16.27
N LEU A 96 -1.63 -8.69 15.18
CA LEU A 96 -1.11 -8.45 13.84
C LEU A 96 -1.24 -6.99 13.39
N GLY A 97 -1.92 -6.16 14.18
CA GLY A 97 -2.21 -4.78 13.80
C GLY A 97 -3.51 -4.62 13.03
N ILE A 98 -4.35 -5.65 13.00
CA ILE A 98 -5.61 -5.64 12.25
C ILE A 98 -6.72 -5.07 13.12
N TRP A 99 -7.46 -4.11 12.56
CA TRP A 99 -8.64 -3.52 13.16
C TRP A 99 -9.90 -4.03 12.45
N LYS A 100 -10.89 -4.45 13.23
CA LYS A 100 -12.17 -4.85 12.68
C LYS A 100 -13.15 -3.69 12.80
N SER A 101 -13.64 -3.21 11.65
CA SER A 101 -14.56 -2.09 11.60
C SER A 101 -15.97 -2.51 12.07
N PRO A 102 -16.86 -1.55 12.41
CA PRO A 102 -18.25 -1.87 12.77
C PRO A 102 -18.99 -2.63 11.67
N SER A 103 -18.64 -2.42 10.40
CA SER A 103 -19.27 -3.13 9.27
C SER A 103 -18.73 -4.55 9.09
N GLY A 104 -17.72 -4.94 9.87
CA GLY A 104 -17.09 -6.26 9.78
C GLY A 104 -15.90 -6.33 8.86
N ALA A 105 -15.55 -5.25 8.16
CA ALA A 105 -14.34 -5.20 7.37
C ALA A 105 -13.11 -5.19 8.28
N ARG A 106 -12.02 -5.79 7.82
CA ARG A 106 -10.78 -5.86 8.59
C ARG A 106 -9.70 -5.09 7.85
N VAL A 107 -8.98 -4.23 8.55
CA VAL A 107 -8.03 -3.30 7.94
C VAL A 107 -6.70 -3.33 8.67
N ALA A 108 -5.61 -3.29 7.91
CA ALA A 108 -4.26 -3.10 8.44
C ALA A 108 -3.59 -1.98 7.66
N TRP A 109 -2.74 -1.20 8.33
CA TRP A 109 -2.05 -0.05 7.74
C TRP A 109 -0.55 -0.22 7.86
N LEU A 110 0.17 0.24 6.85
CA LEU A 110 1.63 0.32 6.89
C LEU A 110 2.08 1.53 6.09
N LYS A 111 3.33 1.93 6.32
CA LYS A 111 3.92 3.07 5.59
C LYS A 111 4.99 2.59 4.65
N ASP A 112 5.09 3.24 3.50
CA ASP A 112 6.22 3.03 2.60
C ASP A 112 7.45 3.80 3.12
N PRO A 113 8.63 3.71 2.46
CA PRO A 113 9.84 4.38 2.97
C PRO A 113 9.74 5.90 3.05
N ASP A 114 8.85 6.53 2.28
CA ASP A 114 8.64 7.97 2.32
C ASP A 114 7.59 8.38 3.34
N GLY A 115 6.94 7.42 4.01
CA GLY A 115 5.90 7.70 4.98
C GLY A 115 4.49 7.76 4.39
N ASN A 116 4.32 7.42 3.12
CA ASN A 116 2.97 7.32 2.54
C ASN A 116 2.20 6.22 3.23
N LEU A 117 0.97 6.52 3.66
CA LEU A 117 0.15 5.55 4.38
C LEU A 117 -0.59 4.65 3.41
N LEU A 118 -0.42 3.35 3.57
CA LEU A 118 -1.05 2.32 2.75
C LEU A 118 -2.01 1.52 3.62
N SER A 119 -3.09 1.01 3.01
CA SER A 119 -4.05 0.18 3.73
C SER A 119 -4.36 -1.11 2.98
N LEU A 120 -4.61 -2.16 3.75
CA LEU A 120 -5.07 -3.46 3.25
C LEU A 120 -6.43 -3.72 3.89
N THR A 121 -7.45 -3.94 3.06
CA THR A 121 -8.82 -4.13 3.54
C THR A 121 -9.37 -5.47 3.08
N GLU A 122 -9.79 -6.28 4.04
CA GLU A 122 -10.54 -7.51 3.78
C GLU A 122 -12.00 -7.23 4.11
N ARG A 123 -12.85 -7.30 3.10
CA ARG A 123 -14.28 -6.99 3.30
C ARG A 123 -14.99 -8.13 4.01
N ALA A 124 -16.05 -7.80 4.75
CA ALA A 124 -16.80 -8.77 5.54
C ALA A 124 -17.48 -9.82 4.67
N ASP A 125 -17.87 -9.45 3.45
CA ASP A 125 -18.61 -10.33 2.53
C ASP A 125 -17.71 -11.02 1.51
N GLY A 126 -16.45 -11.03 1.78
CA GLY A 126 -15.52 -11.74 0.94
C GLY A 126 -14.72 -10.97 0.00
#